data_7a7ceebd22bf9631ed2d2485bc42cb3c
#
_entry.id   7a7ceebd22bf9631ed2d2485bc42cb3c
#
_cell.length_a   1.000
_cell.length_b   1.000
_cell.length_c   1.000
_cell.angle_alpha   90.00
_cell.angle_beta   90.00
_cell.angle_gamma   90.00
#
_symmetry.space_group_name_H-M   'P 1'
#
loop_
_entity.id
_entity.type
_entity.pdbx_description
1 polymer ?
#
loop_
_entity_poly.entity_id
_entity_poly.type
_entity_poly.pdbx_seq_one_letter_code
_entity_poly.pdbx_strand_id
1 'polypeptide(L)'
;MKVLVTGANGFTGQHLIKTLVAKGFEVVATSRNESRLPSYNNLTYYNIELTDVRNVENLFDLTRPDAVIHTAAMSKPDECAANPSLCKANNIEATQHLLEAATKVGTQHFVYLSTDFIFGEGGPHAEDDVPAPLNLYGASKLEAEQMVVASKIRNTVIRPVFMYGPVWENLRPSFIQWVAGKLLNGEPIKVVTDQARTPTYIGDLCWGIQKIIKDQVPGTFHLAGKDIVSPYDMAVAVAKHLNLPLGLIEPVTASTFPEPVKRAGRSGLKIDKAVSMLGYAPHSFAEALQKCFE
;
A
#
# COMPACT_ATOMS: atom_id res chain seq x y z
N MET A 1 8.89 -19.29 -10.32
CA MET A 1 8.18 -19.09 -9.04
C MET A 1 6.81 -18.51 -9.36
N LYS A 2 5.78 -19.16 -8.85
CA LYS A 2 4.38 -18.76 -9.00
C LYS A 2 3.95 -17.92 -7.80
N VAL A 3 3.49 -16.69 -8.05
CA VAL A 3 3.16 -15.72 -7.01
C VAL A 3 1.69 -15.34 -7.10
N LEU A 4 0.95 -15.57 -6.01
CA LEU A 4 -0.42 -15.08 -5.88
C LEU A 4 -0.42 -13.64 -5.36
N VAL A 5 -1.04 -12.73 -6.11
CA VAL A 5 -1.23 -11.33 -5.71
C VAL A 5 -2.72 -11.06 -5.49
N THR A 6 -3.11 -10.72 -4.27
CA THR A 6 -4.48 -10.29 -3.96
C THR A 6 -4.63 -8.78 -4.08
N GLY A 7 -5.85 -8.28 -4.27
CA GLY A 7 -6.07 -6.84 -4.48
C GLY A 7 -5.59 -6.34 -5.84
N ALA A 8 -5.56 -7.22 -6.82
CA ALA A 8 -4.98 -7.03 -8.15
C ALA A 8 -5.52 -5.80 -8.90
N ASN A 9 -6.80 -5.45 -8.73
CA ASN A 9 -7.43 -4.28 -9.36
C ASN A 9 -7.11 -2.95 -8.64
N GLY A 10 -6.45 -3.01 -7.47
CA GLY A 10 -6.07 -1.83 -6.69
C GLY A 10 -4.80 -1.16 -7.22
N PHE A 11 -4.53 0.06 -6.74
CA PHE A 11 -3.35 0.84 -7.11
C PHE A 11 -2.04 0.05 -6.94
N THR A 12 -1.80 -0.50 -5.74
CA THR A 12 -0.59 -1.28 -5.47
C THR A 12 -0.56 -2.58 -6.27
N GLY A 13 -1.69 -3.29 -6.35
CA GLY A 13 -1.79 -4.57 -7.06
C GLY A 13 -1.41 -4.47 -8.53
N GLN A 14 -1.92 -3.47 -9.25
CA GLN A 14 -1.63 -3.28 -10.67
C GLN A 14 -0.15 -2.98 -10.92
N HIS A 15 0.45 -2.05 -10.16
CA HIS A 15 1.88 -1.73 -10.29
C HIS A 15 2.79 -2.90 -9.95
N LEU A 16 2.45 -3.63 -8.90
CA LEU A 16 3.20 -4.81 -8.45
C LEU A 16 3.14 -5.92 -9.50
N ILE A 17 1.94 -6.22 -10.03
CA ILE A 17 1.76 -7.26 -11.06
C ILE A 17 2.58 -6.91 -12.31
N LYS A 18 2.53 -5.65 -12.79
CA LYS A 18 3.37 -5.20 -13.91
C LYS A 18 4.85 -5.45 -13.63
N THR A 19 5.31 -5.14 -12.43
CA THR A 19 6.71 -5.34 -12.02
C THR A 19 7.08 -6.82 -12.00
N LEU A 20 6.26 -7.67 -11.39
CA LEU A 20 6.53 -9.10 -11.26
C LEU A 20 6.53 -9.81 -12.62
N VAL A 21 5.54 -9.51 -13.46
CA VAL A 21 5.44 -10.04 -14.83
C VAL A 21 6.68 -9.68 -15.65
N ALA A 22 7.13 -8.41 -15.60
CA ALA A 22 8.32 -7.93 -16.29
C ALA A 22 9.61 -8.59 -15.76
N LYS A 23 9.61 -9.10 -14.53
CA LYS A 23 10.72 -9.85 -13.92
C LYS A 23 10.63 -11.37 -14.12
N GLY A 24 9.68 -11.85 -14.93
CA GLY A 24 9.54 -13.26 -15.31
C GLY A 24 8.88 -14.15 -14.27
N PHE A 25 8.18 -13.59 -13.28
CA PHE A 25 7.37 -14.39 -12.36
C PHE A 25 6.10 -14.89 -13.07
N GLU A 26 5.64 -16.09 -12.73
CA GLU A 26 4.30 -16.55 -13.04
C GLU A 26 3.34 -15.93 -12.00
N VAL A 27 2.41 -15.11 -12.44
CA VAL A 27 1.54 -14.34 -11.55
C VAL A 27 0.12 -14.88 -11.61
N VAL A 28 -0.40 -15.25 -10.44
CA VAL A 28 -1.83 -15.48 -10.22
C VAL A 28 -2.36 -14.22 -9.54
N ALA A 29 -3.29 -13.55 -10.18
CA ALA A 29 -3.88 -12.32 -9.66
C ALA A 29 -5.32 -12.55 -9.23
N THR A 30 -5.73 -11.96 -8.11
CA THR A 30 -7.13 -12.02 -7.69
C THR A 30 -7.62 -10.71 -7.13
N SER A 31 -8.86 -10.40 -7.44
CA SER A 31 -9.62 -9.29 -6.88
C SER A 31 -11.10 -9.51 -7.12
N ARG A 32 -11.95 -8.68 -6.55
CA ARG A 32 -13.39 -8.62 -6.88
C ARG A 32 -13.60 -8.03 -8.27
N ASN A 33 -14.64 -8.45 -8.95
CA ASN A 33 -15.07 -8.01 -10.27
C ASN A 33 -14.10 -8.41 -11.40
N GLU A 34 -14.41 -7.95 -12.62
CA GLU A 34 -13.61 -8.15 -13.81
C GLU A 34 -12.19 -7.58 -13.67
N SER A 35 -11.25 -8.21 -14.39
CA SER A 35 -9.87 -7.74 -14.41
C SER A 35 -9.76 -6.34 -15.03
N ARG A 36 -8.99 -5.48 -14.36
CA ARG A 36 -8.59 -4.17 -14.89
C ARG A 36 -7.14 -4.17 -15.35
N LEU A 37 -6.51 -5.34 -15.39
CA LEU A 37 -5.12 -5.51 -15.77
C LEU A 37 -5.00 -5.66 -17.28
N PRO A 38 -3.91 -5.18 -17.89
CA PRO A 38 -3.55 -5.57 -19.24
C PRO A 38 -3.32 -7.09 -19.34
N SER A 39 -3.46 -7.65 -20.52
CA SER A 39 -3.13 -9.06 -20.78
C SER A 39 -1.60 -9.25 -20.79
N TYR A 40 -1.14 -10.28 -20.06
CA TYR A 40 0.25 -10.72 -20.05
C TYR A 40 0.30 -12.26 -20.17
N ASN A 41 1.28 -12.81 -20.87
CA ASN A 41 1.40 -14.26 -21.11
C ASN A 41 1.61 -15.08 -19.83
N ASN A 42 2.18 -14.49 -18.80
CA ASN A 42 2.49 -15.12 -17.51
C ASN A 42 1.58 -14.62 -16.37
N LEU A 43 0.38 -14.16 -16.70
CA LEU A 43 -0.64 -13.71 -15.77
C LEU A 43 -1.93 -14.48 -15.94
N THR A 44 -2.46 -15.03 -14.86
CA THR A 44 -3.81 -15.59 -14.79
C THR A 44 -4.61 -14.81 -13.74
N TYR A 45 -5.84 -14.43 -14.08
CA TYR A 45 -6.71 -13.67 -13.19
C TYR A 45 -7.92 -14.49 -12.74
N TYR A 46 -8.23 -14.39 -11.44
CA TYR A 46 -9.40 -15.00 -10.83
C TYR A 46 -10.24 -13.94 -10.10
N ASN A 47 -11.53 -13.87 -10.47
CA ASN A 47 -12.50 -13.02 -9.77
C ASN A 47 -13.06 -13.78 -8.58
N ILE A 48 -12.56 -13.48 -7.37
CA ILE A 48 -13.06 -14.11 -6.14
C ILE A 48 -13.24 -13.09 -5.01
N GLU A 49 -14.13 -13.44 -4.08
CA GLU A 49 -14.31 -12.74 -2.81
C GLU A 49 -13.47 -13.45 -1.72
N LEU A 50 -12.52 -12.71 -1.10
CA LEU A 50 -11.61 -13.28 -0.10
C LEU A 50 -12.29 -13.54 1.26
N THR A 51 -13.45 -12.95 1.51
CA THR A 51 -14.26 -13.23 2.71
C THR A 51 -15.02 -14.56 2.62
N ASP A 52 -15.10 -15.14 1.43
CA ASP A 52 -15.61 -16.51 1.22
C ASP A 52 -14.46 -17.51 1.29
N VAL A 53 -14.40 -18.27 2.38
CA VAL A 53 -13.35 -19.26 2.65
C VAL A 53 -13.27 -20.34 1.54
N ARG A 54 -14.40 -20.76 0.97
CA ARG A 54 -14.43 -21.78 -0.11
C ARG A 54 -13.79 -21.27 -1.38
N ASN A 55 -14.04 -20.02 -1.73
CA ASN A 55 -13.40 -19.39 -2.89
C ASN A 55 -11.89 -19.33 -2.72
N VAL A 56 -11.40 -18.99 -1.53
CA VAL A 56 -9.98 -18.95 -1.20
C VAL A 56 -9.37 -20.36 -1.27
N GLU A 57 -9.98 -21.36 -0.61
CA GLU A 57 -9.50 -22.74 -0.65
C GLU A 57 -9.42 -23.28 -2.10
N ASN A 58 -10.47 -23.10 -2.89
CA ASN A 58 -10.49 -23.53 -4.30
C ASN A 58 -9.38 -22.87 -5.12
N LEU A 59 -9.12 -21.56 -4.90
CA LEU A 59 -8.04 -20.85 -5.59
C LEU A 59 -6.68 -21.46 -5.25
N PHE A 60 -6.42 -21.74 -3.99
CA PHE A 60 -5.14 -22.31 -3.54
C PHE A 60 -4.98 -23.78 -4.00
N ASP A 61 -6.01 -24.59 -3.95
CA ASP A 61 -5.96 -25.97 -4.43
C ASP A 61 -5.69 -26.02 -5.95
N LEU A 62 -6.27 -25.10 -6.71
CA LEU A 62 -6.09 -24.99 -8.17
C LEU A 62 -4.70 -24.44 -8.55
N THR A 63 -4.23 -23.41 -7.85
CA THR A 63 -3.06 -22.65 -8.30
C THR A 63 -1.77 -23.03 -7.61
N ARG A 64 -1.82 -23.53 -6.36
CA ARG A 64 -0.67 -23.92 -5.52
C ARG A 64 0.48 -22.90 -5.60
N PRO A 65 0.28 -21.65 -5.16
CA PRO A 65 1.29 -20.61 -5.29
C PRO A 65 2.50 -20.90 -4.39
N ASP A 66 3.71 -20.66 -4.91
CA ASP A 66 4.96 -20.72 -4.14
C ASP A 66 5.00 -19.59 -3.09
N ALA A 67 4.44 -18.43 -3.44
CA ALA A 67 4.39 -17.27 -2.58
C ALA A 67 3.07 -16.50 -2.72
N VAL A 68 2.67 -15.81 -1.66
CA VAL A 68 1.52 -14.90 -1.63
C VAL A 68 1.97 -13.49 -1.33
N ILE A 69 1.45 -12.51 -2.06
CA ILE A 69 1.57 -11.09 -1.73
C ILE A 69 0.16 -10.55 -1.50
N HIS A 70 -0.17 -10.32 -0.24
CA HIS A 70 -1.50 -9.90 0.17
C HIS A 70 -1.59 -8.37 0.26
N THR A 71 -2.16 -7.74 -0.78
CA THR A 71 -2.38 -6.28 -0.83
C THR A 71 -3.84 -5.88 -0.72
N ALA A 72 -4.77 -6.84 -0.76
CA ALA A 72 -6.19 -6.56 -0.62
C ALA A 72 -6.51 -6.09 0.80
N ALA A 73 -7.24 -5.01 0.92
CA ALA A 73 -7.75 -4.48 2.18
C ALA A 73 -8.89 -3.47 1.94
N MET A 74 -9.70 -3.27 2.95
CA MET A 74 -10.51 -2.07 3.09
C MET A 74 -9.60 -0.99 3.68
N SER A 75 -9.08 -0.08 2.82
CA SER A 75 -7.92 0.76 3.13
C SER A 75 -8.25 2.21 3.53
N LYS A 76 -9.54 2.58 3.58
CA LYS A 76 -9.96 3.93 3.97
C LYS A 76 -10.43 3.94 5.43
N PRO A 77 -9.77 4.69 6.32
CA PRO A 77 -10.14 4.76 7.73
C PRO A 77 -11.60 5.14 7.97
N ASP A 78 -12.13 6.09 7.19
CA ASP A 78 -13.52 6.54 7.32
C ASP A 78 -14.53 5.46 6.91
N GLU A 79 -14.24 4.70 5.85
CA GLU A 79 -15.07 3.56 5.43
C GLU A 79 -15.04 2.44 6.48
N CYS A 80 -13.86 2.17 7.08
CA CYS A 80 -13.72 1.20 8.17
C CYS A 80 -14.53 1.62 9.41
N ALA A 81 -14.48 2.88 9.78
CA ALA A 81 -15.24 3.41 10.91
C ALA A 81 -16.76 3.35 10.65
N ALA A 82 -17.19 3.65 9.42
CA ALA A 82 -18.61 3.58 9.04
C ALA A 82 -19.13 2.12 8.97
N ASN A 83 -18.27 1.15 8.68
CA ASN A 83 -18.65 -0.26 8.50
C ASN A 83 -17.67 -1.21 9.23
N PRO A 84 -17.69 -1.27 10.57
CA PRO A 84 -16.72 -2.06 11.36
C PRO A 84 -16.71 -3.54 11.02
N SER A 85 -17.89 -4.16 10.84
CA SER A 85 -18.00 -5.58 10.49
C SER A 85 -17.37 -5.88 9.13
N LEU A 86 -17.58 -5.01 8.13
CA LEU A 86 -17.00 -5.16 6.81
C LEU A 86 -15.47 -4.94 6.85
N CYS A 87 -15.00 -4.01 7.68
CA CYS A 87 -13.57 -3.79 7.92
C CYS A 87 -12.93 -5.05 8.51
N LYS A 88 -13.54 -5.65 9.53
CA LYS A 88 -13.07 -6.91 10.12
C LYS A 88 -13.02 -8.04 9.08
N ALA A 89 -14.10 -8.25 8.36
CA ALA A 89 -14.19 -9.31 7.35
C ALA A 89 -13.10 -9.17 6.29
N ASN A 90 -12.89 -7.96 5.73
CA ASN A 90 -11.94 -7.72 4.64
C ASN A 90 -10.47 -7.67 5.09
N ASN A 91 -10.18 -7.18 6.31
CA ASN A 91 -8.80 -6.96 6.74
C ASN A 91 -8.27 -8.08 7.63
N ILE A 92 -9.13 -8.71 8.43
CA ILE A 92 -8.73 -9.75 9.41
C ILE A 92 -9.12 -11.13 8.89
N GLU A 93 -10.42 -11.40 8.69
CA GLU A 93 -10.92 -12.73 8.34
C GLU A 93 -10.40 -13.18 6.96
N ALA A 94 -10.39 -12.29 5.96
CA ALA A 94 -9.80 -12.59 4.66
C ALA A 94 -8.30 -12.91 4.74
N THR A 95 -7.54 -12.23 5.62
CA THR A 95 -6.12 -12.55 5.87
C THR A 95 -5.98 -13.93 6.52
N GLN A 96 -6.87 -14.27 7.46
CA GLN A 96 -6.90 -15.59 8.10
C GLN A 96 -7.16 -16.70 7.08
N HIS A 97 -8.18 -16.56 6.22
CA HIS A 97 -8.50 -17.52 5.17
C HIS A 97 -7.30 -17.78 4.24
N LEU A 98 -6.60 -16.69 3.84
CA LEU A 98 -5.41 -16.81 3.00
C LEU A 98 -4.26 -17.55 3.70
N LEU A 99 -4.01 -17.28 4.99
CA LEU A 99 -2.97 -17.96 5.77
C LEU A 99 -3.27 -19.45 5.95
N GLU A 100 -4.51 -19.80 6.24
CA GLU A 100 -4.96 -21.19 6.41
C GLU A 100 -4.81 -21.96 5.07
N ALA A 101 -5.30 -21.39 3.96
CA ALA A 101 -5.19 -22.01 2.65
C ALA A 101 -3.72 -22.12 2.20
N ALA A 102 -2.90 -21.08 2.42
CA ALA A 102 -1.47 -21.09 2.10
C ALA A 102 -0.73 -22.18 2.90
N THR A 103 -1.05 -22.35 4.18
CA THR A 103 -0.49 -23.42 5.02
C THR A 103 -0.87 -24.80 4.50
N LYS A 104 -2.14 -25.00 4.13
CA LYS A 104 -2.67 -26.28 3.62
C LYS A 104 -1.98 -26.76 2.36
N VAL A 105 -1.67 -25.85 1.40
CA VAL A 105 -1.03 -26.20 0.14
C VAL A 105 0.51 -26.15 0.19
N GLY A 106 1.10 -25.73 1.30
CA GLY A 106 2.56 -25.66 1.47
C GLY A 106 3.21 -24.44 0.82
N THR A 107 2.51 -23.30 0.74
CA THR A 107 3.07 -22.02 0.30
C THR A 107 4.32 -21.67 1.12
N GLN A 108 5.40 -21.28 0.46
CA GLN A 108 6.72 -21.11 1.09
C GLN A 108 6.91 -19.72 1.70
N HIS A 109 6.27 -18.67 1.15
CA HIS A 109 6.45 -17.30 1.62
C HIS A 109 5.15 -16.50 1.55
N PHE A 110 4.81 -15.81 2.63
CA PHE A 110 3.64 -14.94 2.73
C PHE A 110 4.07 -13.51 3.00
N VAL A 111 3.85 -12.60 2.04
CA VAL A 111 4.15 -11.16 2.17
C VAL A 111 2.85 -10.40 2.41
N TYR A 112 2.80 -9.68 3.52
CA TYR A 112 1.64 -8.90 3.95
C TYR A 112 1.91 -7.41 3.82
N LEU A 113 1.05 -6.69 3.09
CA LEU A 113 1.11 -5.24 3.02
C LEU A 113 0.32 -4.64 4.18
N SER A 114 1.02 -4.15 5.18
CA SER A 114 0.50 -3.41 6.32
C SER A 114 0.47 -1.90 6.04
N THR A 115 0.68 -1.04 7.04
CA THR A 115 0.56 0.43 6.94
C THR A 115 1.26 1.12 8.11
N ASP A 116 1.55 2.41 7.98
CA ASP A 116 1.96 3.30 9.08
C ASP A 116 0.83 3.60 10.08
N PHE A 117 -0.43 3.38 9.70
CA PHE A 117 -1.59 3.59 10.59
C PHE A 117 -1.64 2.67 11.81
N ILE A 118 -0.77 1.68 11.90
CA ILE A 118 -0.59 0.89 13.13
C ILE A 118 0.08 1.69 14.24
N PHE A 119 0.73 2.80 13.90
CA PHE A 119 1.35 3.71 14.85
C PHE A 119 0.46 4.92 15.16
N GLY A 120 0.75 5.58 16.30
CA GLY A 120 0.15 6.84 16.69
C GLY A 120 0.98 8.05 16.26
N GLU A 121 0.97 9.08 17.12
CA GLU A 121 1.76 10.29 16.94
C GLU A 121 3.26 10.03 17.16
N GLY A 122 4.10 10.95 16.71
CA GLY A 122 5.54 10.98 17.03
C GLY A 122 6.46 10.36 15.98
N GLY A 123 5.94 10.03 14.78
CA GLY A 123 6.79 9.53 13.68
C GLY A 123 7.90 10.50 13.26
N PRO A 124 8.88 10.01 12.48
CA PRO A 124 8.99 8.67 11.86
C PRO A 124 9.30 7.54 12.86
N HIS A 125 8.53 6.44 12.76
CA HIS A 125 8.67 5.26 13.61
C HIS A 125 9.66 4.24 13.03
N ALA A 126 10.33 3.50 13.90
CA ALA A 126 11.14 2.33 13.54
C ALA A 126 10.28 1.04 13.56
N GLU A 127 10.81 -0.07 12.99
CA GLU A 127 10.08 -1.33 12.92
C GLU A 127 9.75 -1.95 14.27
N ASP A 128 10.55 -1.66 15.30
CA ASP A 128 10.45 -2.14 16.68
C ASP A 128 9.72 -1.17 17.62
N ASP A 129 9.30 0.01 17.14
CA ASP A 129 8.47 0.93 17.93
C ASP A 129 7.12 0.28 18.27
N VAL A 130 6.59 0.59 19.46
CA VAL A 130 5.34 0.03 19.96
C VAL A 130 4.15 0.54 19.13
N PRO A 131 3.37 -0.34 18.50
CA PRO A 131 2.16 0.07 17.77
C PRO A 131 1.12 0.71 18.70
N ALA A 132 0.49 1.79 18.23
CA ALA A 132 -0.56 2.53 18.94
C ALA A 132 -1.60 3.08 17.95
N PRO A 133 -2.40 2.24 17.28
CA PRO A 133 -3.33 2.66 16.24
C PRO A 133 -4.40 3.62 16.77
N LEU A 134 -4.65 4.72 16.04
CA LEU A 134 -5.61 5.76 16.44
C LEU A 134 -7.02 5.53 15.89
N ASN A 135 -7.20 4.53 15.03
CA ASN A 135 -8.47 4.25 14.37
C ASN A 135 -8.63 2.76 14.03
N LEU A 136 -9.87 2.39 13.67
CA LEU A 136 -10.24 1.01 13.38
C LEU A 136 -9.45 0.39 12.21
N TYR A 137 -9.16 1.17 11.18
CA TYR A 137 -8.33 0.70 10.06
C TYR A 137 -6.96 0.27 10.55
N GLY A 138 -6.25 1.14 11.27
CA GLY A 138 -4.93 0.83 11.85
C GLY A 138 -4.97 -0.37 12.78
N ALA A 139 -5.99 -0.46 13.65
CA ALA A 139 -6.19 -1.60 14.56
C ALA A 139 -6.40 -2.91 13.78
N SER A 140 -7.26 -2.91 12.75
CA SER A 140 -7.52 -4.11 11.93
C SER A 140 -6.28 -4.56 11.16
N LYS A 141 -5.45 -3.62 10.67
CA LYS A 141 -4.20 -3.94 9.99
C LYS A 141 -3.16 -4.52 10.95
N LEU A 142 -3.08 -3.99 12.18
CA LEU A 142 -2.20 -4.51 13.22
C LEU A 142 -2.59 -5.93 13.64
N GLU A 143 -3.89 -6.21 13.85
CA GLU A 143 -4.36 -7.55 14.19
C GLU A 143 -4.01 -8.57 13.10
N ALA A 144 -4.26 -8.24 11.84
CA ALA A 144 -3.89 -9.09 10.72
C ALA A 144 -2.36 -9.27 10.59
N GLU A 145 -1.57 -8.22 10.84
CA GLU A 145 -0.11 -8.29 10.87
C GLU A 145 0.37 -9.28 11.94
N GLN A 146 -0.19 -9.21 13.15
CA GLN A 146 0.14 -10.13 14.24
C GLN A 146 -0.17 -11.59 13.90
N MET A 147 -1.28 -11.85 13.20
CA MET A 147 -1.62 -13.21 12.72
C MET A 147 -0.59 -13.71 11.70
N VAL A 148 -0.15 -12.83 10.77
CA VAL A 148 0.87 -13.17 9.77
C VAL A 148 2.20 -13.50 10.46
N VAL A 149 2.65 -12.67 11.39
CA VAL A 149 3.90 -12.87 12.15
C VAL A 149 3.85 -14.15 12.99
N ALA A 150 2.70 -14.47 13.58
CA ALA A 150 2.51 -15.71 14.37
C ALA A 150 2.39 -16.97 13.51
N SER A 151 2.21 -16.85 12.19
CA SER A 151 2.05 -18.00 11.30
C SER A 151 3.35 -18.79 11.16
N LYS A 152 3.21 -20.10 10.84
CA LYS A 152 4.37 -20.99 10.61
C LYS A 152 4.99 -20.83 9.21
N ILE A 153 4.33 -20.11 8.29
CA ILE A 153 4.86 -19.82 6.96
C ILE A 153 5.96 -18.77 7.11
N ARG A 154 7.06 -18.89 6.35
CA ARG A 154 7.99 -17.76 6.23
C ARG A 154 7.21 -16.53 5.83
N ASN A 155 7.30 -15.47 6.59
CA ASN A 155 6.51 -14.28 6.34
C ASN A 155 7.33 -13.00 6.31
N THR A 156 6.80 -12.02 5.60
CA THR A 156 7.32 -10.66 5.59
C THR A 156 6.18 -9.67 5.70
N VAL A 157 6.30 -8.76 6.65
CA VAL A 157 5.39 -7.63 6.79
C VAL A 157 6.04 -6.40 6.18
N ILE A 158 5.29 -5.69 5.34
CA ILE A 158 5.74 -4.46 4.69
C ILE A 158 4.81 -3.32 5.13
N ARG A 159 5.40 -2.25 5.65
CA ARG A 159 4.67 -1.06 6.06
C ARG A 159 5.06 0.11 5.15
N PRO A 160 4.19 0.52 4.22
CA PRO A 160 4.32 1.76 3.44
C PRO A 160 3.60 2.92 4.14
N VAL A 161 3.84 4.14 3.63
CA VAL A 161 3.18 5.39 4.03
C VAL A 161 2.61 6.07 2.80
N PHE A 162 1.36 6.51 2.83
CA PHE A 162 0.79 7.42 1.83
C PHE A 162 1.32 7.21 0.40
N MET A 163 0.91 6.13 -0.23
CA MET A 163 1.45 5.70 -1.52
C MET A 163 1.01 6.63 -2.67
N TYR A 164 1.95 6.95 -3.57
CA TYR A 164 1.72 7.75 -4.76
C TYR A 164 2.52 7.23 -5.96
N GLY A 165 2.15 7.66 -7.16
CA GLY A 165 2.80 7.27 -8.41
C GLY A 165 1.93 7.51 -9.62
N PRO A 166 2.29 7.01 -10.81
CA PRO A 166 1.46 7.09 -11.99
C PRO A 166 0.10 6.47 -11.76
N VAL A 167 -0.95 7.06 -12.32
CA VAL A 167 -2.33 6.54 -12.23
C VAL A 167 -2.79 6.17 -13.62
N TRP A 168 -3.17 4.88 -13.79
CA TRP A 168 -3.72 4.42 -15.05
C TRP A 168 -5.22 4.64 -15.12
N GLU A 169 -5.77 4.54 -16.33
CA GLU A 169 -7.15 4.94 -16.68
C GLU A 169 -8.24 4.38 -15.75
N ASN A 170 -8.03 3.18 -15.21
CA ASN A 170 -9.00 2.51 -14.34
C ASN A 170 -8.71 2.65 -12.83
N LEU A 171 -7.79 3.53 -12.44
CA LEU A 171 -7.43 3.78 -11.06
C LEU A 171 -8.01 5.12 -10.57
N ARG A 172 -8.31 5.19 -9.28
CA ARG A 172 -8.68 6.46 -8.67
C ARG A 172 -7.47 7.39 -8.62
N PRO A 173 -7.64 8.70 -8.89
CA PRO A 173 -6.59 9.68 -8.71
C PRO A 173 -6.02 9.63 -7.27
N SER A 174 -4.71 9.69 -7.15
CA SER A 174 -4.04 9.93 -5.88
C SER A 174 -4.09 11.42 -5.52
N PHE A 175 -3.57 11.80 -4.35
CA PHE A 175 -3.44 13.19 -3.96
C PHE A 175 -2.67 14.03 -5.00
N ILE A 176 -1.61 13.46 -5.59
CA ILE A 176 -0.79 14.12 -6.62
C ILE A 176 -1.62 14.48 -7.85
N GLN A 177 -2.39 13.53 -8.38
CA GLN A 177 -3.24 13.75 -9.55
C GLN A 177 -4.43 14.66 -9.22
N TRP A 178 -4.96 14.59 -7.99
CA TRP A 178 -6.02 15.50 -7.53
C TRP A 178 -5.52 16.95 -7.52
N VAL A 179 -4.34 17.20 -6.94
CA VAL A 179 -3.70 18.53 -6.95
C VAL A 179 -3.50 19.01 -8.39
N ALA A 180 -2.86 18.18 -9.23
CA ALA A 180 -2.59 18.52 -10.63
C ALA A 180 -3.88 18.87 -11.37
N GLY A 181 -4.92 18.05 -11.26
CA GLY A 181 -6.20 18.28 -11.93
C GLY A 181 -6.89 19.58 -11.48
N LYS A 182 -6.88 19.88 -10.19
CA LYS A 182 -7.45 21.13 -9.65
C LYS A 182 -6.70 22.35 -10.18
N LEU A 183 -5.39 22.36 -10.07
CA LEU A 183 -4.57 23.49 -10.49
C LEU A 183 -4.58 23.70 -12.00
N LEU A 184 -4.62 22.64 -12.80
CA LEU A 184 -4.76 22.73 -14.27
C LEU A 184 -6.09 23.37 -14.68
N ASN A 185 -7.15 23.15 -13.90
CA ASN A 185 -8.46 23.77 -14.11
C ASN A 185 -8.55 25.21 -13.55
N GLY A 186 -7.47 25.75 -12.95
CA GLY A 186 -7.48 27.07 -12.30
C GLY A 186 -8.27 27.10 -11.00
N GLU A 187 -8.58 25.95 -10.41
CA GLU A 187 -9.35 25.83 -9.18
C GLU A 187 -8.46 25.98 -7.94
N PRO A 188 -8.77 26.90 -7.00
CA PRO A 188 -8.00 27.01 -5.77
C PRO A 188 -8.24 25.78 -4.85
N ILE A 189 -7.19 25.41 -4.12
CA ILE A 189 -7.20 24.29 -3.17
C ILE A 189 -6.71 24.74 -1.80
N LYS A 190 -7.33 24.19 -0.73
CA LYS A 190 -6.83 24.30 0.65
C LYS A 190 -6.03 23.08 1.01
N VAL A 191 -4.81 23.26 1.46
CA VAL A 191 -3.90 22.14 1.74
C VAL A 191 -3.23 22.29 3.10
N VAL A 192 -3.19 21.19 3.85
CA VAL A 192 -2.74 21.13 5.25
C VAL A 192 -1.23 21.28 5.33
N THR A 193 -0.76 22.13 6.27
CA THR A 193 0.66 22.41 6.52
C THR A 193 1.22 21.74 7.78
N ASP A 194 0.36 21.43 8.76
CA ASP A 194 0.71 20.93 10.09
C ASP A 194 0.67 19.39 10.22
N GLN A 195 0.61 18.70 9.12
CA GLN A 195 0.82 17.25 9.03
C GLN A 195 2.14 16.95 8.32
N ALA A 196 2.84 15.89 8.74
CA ALA A 196 4.08 15.45 8.11
C ALA A 196 4.13 13.92 7.99
N ARG A 197 4.66 13.42 6.87
CA ARG A 197 4.78 11.98 6.59
C ARG A 197 5.91 11.69 5.60
N THR A 198 6.26 10.41 5.45
CA THR A 198 7.27 9.93 4.50
C THR A 198 6.59 9.20 3.32
N PRO A 199 6.03 9.90 2.31
CA PRO A 199 5.22 9.28 1.27
C PRO A 199 6.03 8.28 0.43
N THR A 200 5.43 7.14 0.12
CA THR A 200 6.05 6.04 -0.60
C THR A 200 5.76 6.13 -2.09
N TYR A 201 6.79 6.25 -2.92
CA TYR A 201 6.64 6.07 -4.36
C TYR A 201 6.37 4.61 -4.71
N ILE A 202 5.34 4.37 -5.51
CA ILE A 202 4.89 3.01 -5.84
C ILE A 202 5.96 2.17 -6.54
N GLY A 203 6.80 2.78 -7.36
CA GLY A 203 7.90 2.09 -8.04
C GLY A 203 8.93 1.53 -7.07
N ASP A 204 9.28 2.30 -6.03
CA ASP A 204 10.22 1.86 -4.99
C ASP A 204 9.62 0.75 -4.12
N LEU A 205 8.32 0.88 -3.77
CA LEU A 205 7.60 -0.17 -3.06
C LEU A 205 7.60 -1.49 -3.84
N CYS A 206 7.27 -1.43 -5.13
CA CYS A 206 7.24 -2.62 -6.00
C CYS A 206 8.62 -3.25 -6.15
N TRP A 207 9.68 -2.44 -6.25
CA TRP A 207 11.06 -2.91 -6.26
C TRP A 207 11.41 -3.65 -4.96
N GLY A 208 11.07 -3.06 -3.80
CA GLY A 208 11.33 -3.66 -2.49
C GLY A 208 10.58 -4.99 -2.31
N ILE A 209 9.29 -5.04 -2.68
CA ILE A 209 8.49 -6.27 -2.63
C ILE A 209 9.08 -7.36 -3.54
N GLN A 210 9.44 -6.99 -4.78
CA GLN A 210 10.05 -7.93 -5.73
C GLN A 210 11.38 -8.48 -5.21
N LYS A 211 12.21 -7.65 -4.60
CA LYS A 211 13.47 -8.05 -3.97
C LYS A 211 13.23 -9.05 -2.84
N ILE A 212 12.28 -8.74 -1.93
CA ILE A 212 11.89 -9.61 -0.81
C ILE A 212 11.42 -10.98 -1.30
N ILE A 213 10.55 -11.03 -2.32
CA ILE A 213 10.04 -12.30 -2.87
C ILE A 213 11.15 -13.08 -3.56
N LYS A 214 11.99 -12.43 -4.36
CA LYS A 214 13.10 -13.07 -5.07
C LYS A 214 14.09 -13.71 -4.12
N ASP A 215 14.47 -12.99 -3.08
CA ASP A 215 15.51 -13.43 -2.12
C ASP A 215 14.91 -14.13 -0.90
N GLN A 216 13.59 -14.26 -0.83
CA GLN A 216 12.83 -14.89 0.25
C GLN A 216 13.19 -14.33 1.65
N VAL A 217 13.30 -13.00 1.76
CA VAL A 217 13.73 -12.32 3.00
C VAL A 217 12.57 -12.24 4.00
N PRO A 218 12.67 -12.85 5.21
CA PRO A 218 11.63 -12.76 6.23
C PRO A 218 11.79 -11.53 7.11
N GLY A 219 10.71 -11.18 7.82
CA GLY A 219 10.70 -10.15 8.86
C GLY A 219 9.87 -8.92 8.50
N THR A 220 9.90 -7.90 9.35
CA THR A 220 9.17 -6.64 9.15
C THR A 220 10.07 -5.58 8.55
N PHE A 221 9.61 -4.90 7.50
CA PHE A 221 10.33 -3.83 6.81
C PHE A 221 9.43 -2.62 6.57
N HIS A 222 9.97 -1.46 6.81
CA HIS A 222 9.40 -0.20 6.36
C HIS A 222 9.89 0.11 4.95
N LEU A 223 8.98 0.11 3.97
CA LEU A 223 9.26 0.53 2.60
C LEU A 223 8.56 1.88 2.35
N ALA A 224 9.17 2.96 2.79
CA ALA A 224 8.65 4.31 2.72
C ALA A 224 9.60 5.24 1.96
N GLY A 225 9.17 6.48 1.72
CA GLY A 225 10.02 7.52 1.16
C GLY A 225 11.06 8.00 2.19
N LYS A 226 12.16 8.58 1.69
CA LYS A 226 13.24 9.14 2.53
C LYS A 226 12.96 10.57 3.02
N ASP A 227 12.06 11.30 2.35
CA ASP A 227 11.76 12.70 2.66
C ASP A 227 10.55 12.81 3.57
N ILE A 228 10.64 13.71 4.56
CA ILE A 228 9.51 14.09 5.40
C ILE A 228 8.88 15.33 4.79
N VAL A 229 7.63 15.21 4.33
CA VAL A 229 6.91 16.30 3.66
C VAL A 229 5.48 16.45 4.20
N SER A 230 4.99 17.68 4.19
CA SER A 230 3.56 17.96 4.42
C SER A 230 2.74 17.79 3.15
N PRO A 231 1.41 17.64 3.24
CA PRO A 231 0.53 17.74 2.07
C PRO A 231 0.73 19.05 1.30
N TYR A 232 0.99 20.16 2.00
CA TYR A 232 1.27 21.44 1.37
C TYR A 232 2.57 21.41 0.56
N ASP A 233 3.67 20.86 1.11
CA ASP A 233 4.93 20.70 0.37
C ASP A 233 4.75 19.85 -0.89
N MET A 234 3.97 18.77 -0.78
CA MET A 234 3.63 17.92 -1.93
C MET A 234 2.86 18.71 -3.01
N ALA A 235 1.86 19.52 -2.62
CA ALA A 235 1.08 20.32 -3.55
C ALA A 235 1.94 21.40 -4.23
N VAL A 236 2.79 22.07 -3.48
CA VAL A 236 3.76 23.07 -4.01
C VAL A 236 4.73 22.41 -5.00
N ALA A 237 5.24 21.21 -4.69
CA ALA A 237 6.11 20.48 -5.60
C ALA A 237 5.41 20.12 -6.92
N VAL A 238 4.14 19.68 -6.86
CA VAL A 238 3.32 19.41 -8.06
C VAL A 238 3.15 20.68 -8.90
N ALA A 239 2.78 21.80 -8.27
CA ALA A 239 2.58 23.07 -8.98
C ALA A 239 3.88 23.54 -9.66
N LYS A 240 5.02 23.45 -8.96
CA LYS A 240 6.33 23.79 -9.54
C LYS A 240 6.71 22.88 -10.72
N HIS A 241 6.49 21.56 -10.57
CA HIS A 241 6.80 20.60 -11.63
C HIS A 241 5.99 20.85 -12.90
N LEU A 242 4.72 21.23 -12.77
CA LEU A 242 3.81 21.48 -13.89
C LEU A 242 3.78 22.96 -14.32
N ASN A 243 4.62 23.83 -13.74
CA ASN A 243 4.66 25.28 -13.99
C ASN A 243 3.29 25.97 -13.76
N LEU A 244 2.57 25.57 -12.70
CA LEU A 244 1.25 26.10 -12.34
C LEU A 244 1.33 27.17 -11.26
N PRO A 245 0.35 28.10 -11.18
CA PRO A 245 0.37 29.20 -10.22
C PRO A 245 0.30 28.73 -8.77
N LEU A 246 1.30 29.07 -7.96
CA LEU A 246 1.33 28.76 -6.52
C LEU A 246 0.24 29.48 -5.73
N GLY A 247 -0.26 30.63 -6.19
CA GLY A 247 -1.32 31.38 -5.55
C GLY A 247 -2.68 30.68 -5.49
N LEU A 248 -2.84 29.56 -6.20
CA LEU A 248 -4.02 28.70 -6.09
C LEU A 248 -3.95 27.72 -4.91
N ILE A 249 -2.82 27.64 -4.17
CA ILE A 249 -2.64 26.73 -3.04
C ILE A 249 -2.72 27.54 -1.74
N GLU A 250 -3.86 27.47 -1.06
CA GLU A 250 -4.07 28.11 0.23
C GLU A 250 -3.54 27.21 1.37
N PRO A 251 -2.54 27.66 2.15
CA PRO A 251 -2.07 26.90 3.30
C PRO A 251 -3.09 26.98 4.44
N VAL A 252 -3.46 25.82 5.00
CA VAL A 252 -4.37 25.72 6.14
C VAL A 252 -3.85 24.72 7.16
N THR A 253 -4.42 24.70 8.35
CA THR A 253 -4.17 23.66 9.37
C THR A 253 -5.18 22.53 9.26
N ALA A 254 -4.87 21.37 9.83
CA ALA A 254 -5.76 20.20 9.82
C ALA A 254 -7.14 20.51 10.45
N SER A 255 -7.20 21.43 11.40
CA SER A 255 -8.46 21.88 12.03
C SER A 255 -9.46 22.55 11.08
N THR A 256 -9.02 22.93 9.88
CA THR A 256 -9.91 23.47 8.82
C THR A 256 -10.86 22.38 8.29
N PHE A 257 -10.48 21.12 8.38
CA PHE A 257 -11.28 20.01 7.88
C PHE A 257 -11.80 19.16 9.05
N PRO A 258 -13.09 18.83 9.10
CA PRO A 258 -13.58 17.87 10.05
C PRO A 258 -12.97 16.49 9.73
N GLU A 259 -12.25 15.90 10.68
CA GLU A 259 -11.76 14.55 10.59
C GLU A 259 -12.66 13.63 11.42
N PRO A 260 -13.58 12.88 10.80
CA PRO A 260 -14.46 11.96 11.52
C PRO A 260 -13.67 10.81 12.18
N VAL A 261 -12.47 10.54 11.68
CA VAL A 261 -11.59 9.50 12.17
C VAL A 261 -10.20 10.08 12.47
N LYS A 262 -9.71 9.88 13.69
CA LYS A 262 -8.42 10.40 14.14
C LYS A 262 -7.26 9.82 13.33
N ARG A 263 -6.36 10.69 12.90
CA ARG A 263 -5.10 10.36 12.20
C ARG A 263 -3.94 11.03 12.92
N ALA A 264 -2.73 10.44 12.81
CA ALA A 264 -1.53 11.07 13.32
C ALA A 264 -1.21 12.32 12.50
N GLY A 265 -1.00 13.44 13.19
CA GLY A 265 -0.53 14.68 12.58
C GLY A 265 0.92 14.55 12.11
N ARG A 266 1.76 13.90 12.91
CA ARG A 266 3.13 13.53 12.52
C ARG A 266 3.26 12.01 12.45
N SER A 267 3.26 11.48 11.25
CA SER A 267 3.47 10.07 10.93
C SER A 267 4.75 9.90 10.11
N GLY A 268 4.95 8.72 9.57
CA GLY A 268 6.10 8.38 8.74
C GLY A 268 6.90 7.24 9.36
N LEU A 269 7.80 6.69 8.57
CA LEU A 269 8.55 5.49 8.93
C LEU A 269 10.03 5.68 8.63
N LYS A 270 10.90 5.21 9.53
CA LYS A 270 12.34 5.07 9.30
C LYS A 270 12.56 3.86 8.37
N ILE A 271 13.54 3.96 7.50
CA ILE A 271 13.83 2.94 6.47
C ILE A 271 15.21 2.31 6.61
N ASP A 272 15.93 2.58 7.70
CA ASP A 272 17.33 2.18 7.89
C ASP A 272 17.53 0.66 7.74
N LYS A 273 16.59 -0.12 8.26
CA LYS A 273 16.61 -1.58 8.14
C LYS A 273 16.45 -2.03 6.69
N ALA A 274 15.53 -1.44 5.93
CA ALA A 274 15.35 -1.77 4.52
C ALA A 274 16.58 -1.35 3.69
N VAL A 275 17.19 -0.20 3.99
CA VAL A 275 18.44 0.25 3.36
C VAL A 275 19.57 -0.75 3.61
N SER A 276 19.78 -1.13 4.86
CA SER A 276 20.90 -2.02 5.24
C SER A 276 20.73 -3.46 4.77
N MET A 277 19.51 -4.02 4.87
CA MET A 277 19.26 -5.45 4.59
C MET A 277 18.85 -5.75 3.15
N LEU A 278 18.16 -4.82 2.49
CA LEU A 278 17.63 -5.03 1.14
C LEU A 278 18.38 -4.22 0.08
N GLY A 279 19.20 -3.23 0.48
CA GLY A 279 19.75 -2.22 -0.41
C GLY A 279 18.64 -1.27 -0.94
N TYR A 280 17.58 -1.05 -0.14
CA TYR A 280 16.49 -0.17 -0.51
C TYR A 280 16.96 1.27 -0.61
N ALA A 281 16.83 1.86 -1.79
CA ALA A 281 17.28 3.23 -2.08
C ALA A 281 16.12 4.01 -2.73
N PRO A 282 15.14 4.49 -1.93
CA PRO A 282 13.99 5.16 -2.49
C PRO A 282 14.38 6.51 -3.12
N HIS A 283 13.67 6.87 -4.19
CA HIS A 283 13.76 8.20 -4.79
C HIS A 283 13.40 9.27 -3.76
N SER A 284 13.93 10.47 -3.92
CA SER A 284 13.37 11.64 -3.26
C SER A 284 11.97 11.93 -3.79
N PHE A 285 11.18 12.68 -3.03
CA PHE A 285 9.84 13.07 -3.47
C PHE A 285 9.87 13.81 -4.81
N ALA A 286 10.86 14.70 -5.01
CA ALA A 286 11.04 15.45 -6.25
C ALA A 286 11.38 14.55 -7.44
N GLU A 287 12.31 13.59 -7.28
CA GLU A 287 12.68 12.62 -8.32
C GLU A 287 11.50 11.70 -8.69
N ALA A 288 10.78 11.21 -7.70
CA ALA A 288 9.63 10.32 -7.91
C ALA A 288 8.43 11.07 -8.52
N LEU A 289 8.27 12.36 -8.21
CA LEU A 289 7.20 13.18 -8.77
C LEU A 289 7.29 13.27 -10.30
N GLN A 290 8.49 13.40 -10.86
CA GLN A 290 8.69 13.39 -12.31
C GLN A 290 8.09 12.15 -12.96
N LYS A 291 8.32 10.98 -12.33
CA LYS A 291 7.80 9.68 -12.80
C LYS A 291 6.28 9.51 -12.66
N CYS A 292 5.59 10.40 -11.95
CA CYS A 292 4.13 10.37 -11.83
C CYS A 292 3.41 10.92 -13.07
N PHE A 293 4.13 11.66 -13.92
CA PHE A 293 3.58 12.37 -15.08
C PHE A 293 4.22 11.94 -16.42
N GLU A 294 5.16 10.97 -16.39
CA GLU A 294 5.70 10.27 -17.55
C GLU A 294 4.70 9.17 -18.00
#